data_43a62cffad4460e61a817bbfc5ea6f95
#
_entry.id   43a62cffad4460e61a817bbfc5ea6f95
#
_cell.length_a   1.000
_cell.length_b   1.000
_cell.length_c   1.000
_cell.angle_alpha   90.00
_cell.angle_beta   90.00
_cell.angle_gamma   90.00
#
_symmetry.space_group_name_H-M   'P 1'
#
loop_
_entity.id
_entity.type
_entity.pdbx_description
1 polymer ?
#
loop_
_entity_poly.entity_id
_entity_poly.type
_entity_poly.pdbx_seq_one_letter_code
_entity_poly.pdbx_strand_id
1 'polypeptide(L)'
;MKVGFIGLGKLGRDAAEVLAEKHEVVGYDPKVNVPGLSGTLEEACKGKDVVLIAVQTPHDPLYDGRDPTSHLPPKEFDYSYVIEAVKQVDPLVDKGTLISVISTVLPGTMRRDVVPHVKNGKFIYNPYLIAQGTVKWDMRNPEMIMIGTENGETDMSTHMLSLLYDPILEKETRYEVGTWEEIEALKVFYNTFISTKL
;
A
#
# COMPACT_ATOMS: atom_id res chain seq x y z
N MET A 1 1.48 -17.35 4.37
CA MET A 1 1.79 -16.92 2.99
C MET A 1 3.24 -16.45 2.93
N LYS A 2 3.80 -16.41 1.72
CA LYS A 2 5.11 -15.78 1.45
C LYS A 2 4.88 -14.35 0.97
N VAL A 3 5.38 -13.39 1.71
CA VAL A 3 5.08 -11.97 1.50
C VAL A 3 6.37 -11.19 1.25
N GLY A 4 6.37 -10.39 0.20
CA GLY A 4 7.36 -9.34 -0.02
C GLY A 4 6.85 -8.01 0.51
N PHE A 5 7.72 -7.18 1.08
CA PHE A 5 7.35 -5.86 1.57
C PHE A 5 8.36 -4.81 1.12
N ILE A 6 7.96 -3.93 0.22
CA ILE A 6 8.83 -2.90 -0.38
C ILE A 6 8.55 -1.55 0.28
N GLY A 7 9.58 -1.00 0.92
CA GLY A 7 9.51 0.23 1.69
C GLY A 7 9.36 -0.03 3.19
N LEU A 8 10.49 0.00 3.92
CA LEU A 8 10.57 -0.21 5.37
C LEU A 8 10.74 1.11 6.14
N GLY A 9 10.13 2.17 5.61
CA GLY A 9 10.08 3.47 6.30
C GLY A 9 9.23 3.43 7.58
N LYS A 10 8.89 4.60 8.11
CA LYS A 10 8.20 4.75 9.41
C LYS A 10 6.92 3.91 9.57
N LEU A 11 6.15 3.76 8.51
CA LEU A 11 4.90 2.98 8.54
C LEU A 11 5.13 1.54 8.04
N GLY A 12 5.92 1.38 6.99
CA GLY A 12 6.13 0.09 6.34
C GLY A 12 6.84 -0.93 7.22
N ARG A 13 7.81 -0.51 8.03
CA ARG A 13 8.51 -1.39 8.97
C ARG A 13 7.53 -2.04 9.95
N ASP A 14 6.75 -1.23 10.66
CA ASP A 14 5.83 -1.73 11.68
C ASP A 14 4.74 -2.62 11.07
N ALA A 15 4.25 -2.27 9.86
CA ALA A 15 3.29 -3.09 9.14
C ALA A 15 3.89 -4.45 8.73
N ALA A 16 5.13 -4.46 8.20
CA ALA A 16 5.82 -5.69 7.83
C ALA A 16 6.12 -6.58 9.05
N GLU A 17 6.48 -6.00 10.21
CA GLU A 17 6.68 -6.72 11.46
C GLU A 17 5.38 -7.40 11.94
N VAL A 18 4.22 -6.74 11.84
CA VAL A 18 2.93 -7.34 12.19
C VAL A 18 2.59 -8.51 11.26
N LEU A 19 2.79 -8.35 9.95
CA LEU A 19 2.57 -9.44 8.99
C LEU A 19 3.51 -10.63 9.25
N ALA A 20 4.75 -10.36 9.68
CA ALA A 20 5.74 -11.40 9.98
C ALA A 20 5.35 -12.28 11.19
N GLU A 21 4.40 -11.87 12.03
CA GLU A 21 3.87 -12.71 13.12
C GLU A 21 3.10 -13.95 12.61
N LYS A 22 2.56 -13.89 11.41
CA LYS A 22 1.70 -14.93 10.82
C LYS A 22 2.15 -15.42 9.45
N HIS A 23 3.09 -14.73 8.81
CA HIS A 23 3.52 -14.98 7.45
C HIS A 23 5.05 -15.00 7.34
N GLU A 24 5.57 -15.63 6.29
CA GLU A 24 6.98 -15.53 5.91
C GLU A 24 7.19 -14.22 5.16
N VAL A 25 7.73 -13.19 5.83
CA VAL A 25 7.92 -11.85 5.26
C VAL A 25 9.39 -11.59 4.96
N VAL A 26 9.67 -11.10 3.76
CA VAL A 26 10.96 -10.52 3.39
C VAL A 26 10.72 -9.07 2.97
N GLY A 27 11.33 -8.15 3.70
CA GLY A 27 11.25 -6.72 3.42
C GLY A 27 12.45 -6.22 2.61
N TYR A 28 12.24 -5.18 1.81
CA TYR A 28 13.32 -4.47 1.13
C TYR A 28 13.11 -2.95 1.21
N ASP A 29 14.18 -2.26 1.52
CA ASP A 29 14.27 -0.80 1.45
C ASP A 29 15.73 -0.41 1.13
N PRO A 30 15.99 0.50 0.19
CA PRO A 30 17.35 0.87 -0.18
C PRO A 30 18.13 1.64 0.92
N LYS A 31 17.42 2.14 1.95
CA LYS A 31 17.98 3.00 3.00
C LYS A 31 17.83 2.42 4.41
N VAL A 32 16.93 1.48 4.60
CA VAL A 32 16.57 0.94 5.91
C VAL A 32 16.85 -0.57 5.92
N ASN A 33 17.61 -1.00 6.91
CA ASN A 33 17.85 -2.41 7.19
C ASN A 33 17.23 -2.77 8.54
N VAL A 34 16.33 -3.75 8.55
CA VAL A 34 15.66 -4.26 9.75
C VAL A 34 16.15 -5.71 9.96
N PRO A 35 16.94 -5.98 11.02
CA PRO A 35 17.46 -7.32 11.29
C PRO A 35 16.35 -8.36 11.36
N GLY A 36 16.53 -9.48 10.68
CA GLY A 36 15.56 -10.58 10.65
C GLY A 36 14.36 -10.38 9.70
N LEU A 37 14.25 -9.21 9.06
CA LEU A 37 13.18 -8.91 8.13
C LEU A 37 13.71 -8.51 6.73
N SER A 38 14.79 -7.75 6.68
CA SER A 38 15.34 -7.22 5.43
C SER A 38 16.11 -8.28 4.64
N GLY A 39 15.87 -8.29 3.33
CA GLY A 39 16.60 -9.00 2.30
C GLY A 39 16.89 -8.12 1.10
N THR A 40 17.31 -8.73 0.01
CA THR A 40 17.47 -8.07 -1.29
C THR A 40 16.11 -7.84 -1.96
N LEU A 41 16.04 -6.96 -2.94
CA LEU A 41 14.83 -6.74 -3.74
C LEU A 41 14.37 -8.04 -4.41
N GLU A 42 15.30 -8.85 -4.93
CA GLU A 42 14.98 -10.12 -5.56
C GLU A 42 14.37 -11.11 -4.56
N GLU A 43 14.91 -11.23 -3.34
CA GLU A 43 14.37 -12.07 -2.28
C GLU A 43 12.98 -11.60 -1.81
N ALA A 44 12.72 -10.28 -1.85
CA ALA A 44 11.42 -9.73 -1.51
C ALA A 44 10.37 -9.90 -2.62
N CYS A 45 10.76 -10.26 -3.84
CA CYS A 45 9.86 -10.40 -4.99
C CYS A 45 9.66 -11.84 -5.43
N LYS A 46 10.75 -12.61 -5.57
CA LYS A 46 10.74 -13.93 -6.20
C LYS A 46 10.09 -14.99 -5.33
N GLY A 47 9.18 -15.77 -5.90
CA GLY A 47 8.48 -16.85 -5.20
C GLY A 47 7.53 -16.35 -4.09
N LYS A 48 7.05 -15.12 -4.17
CA LYS A 48 6.08 -14.56 -3.23
C LYS A 48 4.64 -14.74 -3.72
N ASP A 49 3.72 -14.91 -2.77
CA ASP A 49 2.29 -14.91 -3.05
C ASP A 49 1.80 -13.47 -3.26
N VAL A 50 2.27 -12.55 -2.41
CA VAL A 50 1.91 -11.13 -2.41
C VAL A 50 3.17 -10.28 -2.23
N VAL A 51 3.29 -9.20 -2.98
CA VAL A 51 4.29 -8.14 -2.79
C VAL A 51 3.59 -6.83 -2.49
N LEU A 52 3.79 -6.31 -1.29
CA LEU A 52 3.22 -5.05 -0.81
C LEU A 52 4.20 -3.91 -1.08
N ILE A 53 3.73 -2.80 -1.64
CA ILE A 53 4.55 -1.61 -1.95
C ILE A 53 4.06 -0.44 -1.10
N ALA A 54 4.90 -0.01 -0.16
CA ALA A 54 4.64 1.05 0.82
C ALA A 54 5.69 2.15 0.75
N VAL A 55 5.88 2.71 -0.43
CA VAL A 55 6.84 3.81 -0.66
C VAL A 55 6.17 5.17 -0.51
N GLN A 56 6.96 6.22 -0.32
CA GLN A 56 6.45 7.56 -0.15
C GLN A 56 5.82 8.13 -1.42
N THR A 57 4.82 9.02 -1.23
CA THR A 57 4.22 9.88 -2.26
C THR A 57 4.30 11.33 -1.75
N PRO A 58 5.47 11.99 -1.86
CA PRO A 58 5.66 13.30 -1.26
C PRO A 58 4.82 14.37 -1.95
N HIS A 59 4.30 15.30 -1.17
CA HIS A 59 3.70 16.54 -1.66
C HIS A 59 4.79 17.59 -1.98
N ASP A 60 4.45 18.55 -2.81
CA ASP A 60 5.30 19.70 -3.04
C ASP A 60 5.53 20.48 -1.73
N PRO A 61 6.78 20.91 -1.43
CA PRO A 61 7.07 21.64 -0.19
C PRO A 61 6.24 22.91 0.04
N LEU A 62 5.70 23.52 -1.03
CA LEU A 62 4.80 24.67 -0.91
C LEU A 62 3.41 24.30 -0.31
N TYR A 63 3.08 23.01 -0.25
CA TYR A 63 1.80 22.48 0.27
C TYR A 63 1.98 21.72 1.58
N ASP A 64 3.02 22.04 2.35
CA ASP A 64 3.36 21.33 3.60
C ASP A 64 2.48 21.70 4.80
N GLY A 65 1.54 22.63 4.63
CA GLY A 65 0.58 23.05 5.65
C GLY A 65 1.11 24.10 6.63
N ARG A 66 2.33 24.63 6.45
CA ARG A 66 2.88 25.72 7.28
C ARG A 66 2.23 27.06 6.96
N ASP A 67 1.97 27.30 5.68
CA ASP A 67 1.33 28.50 5.19
C ASP A 67 0.01 28.19 4.48
N PRO A 68 -0.97 29.13 4.48
CA PRO A 68 -2.22 28.94 3.71
C PRO A 68 -1.93 28.80 2.22
N THR A 69 -2.48 27.75 1.60
CA THR A 69 -2.22 27.43 0.18
C THR A 69 -3.43 27.65 -0.73
N SER A 70 -4.51 28.25 -0.23
CA SER A 70 -5.76 28.49 -1.00
C SER A 70 -5.59 29.34 -2.26
N HIS A 71 -4.50 30.11 -2.33
CA HIS A 71 -4.14 30.96 -3.48
C HIS A 71 -3.26 30.23 -4.52
N LEU A 72 -2.79 29.03 -4.21
CA LEU A 72 -1.97 28.22 -5.11
C LEU A 72 -2.86 27.31 -5.98
N PRO A 73 -2.43 26.99 -7.22
CA PRO A 73 -3.14 26.04 -8.04
C PRO A 73 -3.11 24.63 -7.44
N PRO A 74 -4.12 23.78 -7.66
CA PRO A 74 -4.08 22.38 -7.25
C PRO A 74 -2.82 21.68 -7.78
N LYS A 75 -2.19 20.81 -6.98
CA LYS A 75 -1.00 20.06 -7.36
C LYS A 75 -1.09 18.62 -6.90
N GLU A 76 -0.69 17.69 -7.76
CA GLU A 76 -0.60 16.27 -7.44
C GLU A 76 0.64 15.98 -6.57
N PHE A 77 0.64 14.80 -5.93
CA PHE A 77 1.82 14.26 -5.27
C PHE A 77 2.85 13.79 -6.30
N ASP A 78 4.09 13.60 -5.86
CA ASP A 78 5.11 12.95 -6.66
C ASP A 78 4.93 11.42 -6.58
N TYR A 79 4.47 10.82 -7.68
CA TYR A 79 4.24 9.38 -7.80
C TYR A 79 5.45 8.61 -8.35
N SER A 80 6.55 9.29 -8.63
CA SER A 80 7.74 8.68 -9.23
C SER A 80 8.26 7.49 -8.43
N TYR A 81 8.21 7.56 -7.09
CA TYR A 81 8.63 6.47 -6.21
C TYR A 81 7.76 5.21 -6.36
N VAL A 82 6.44 5.37 -6.47
CA VAL A 82 5.52 4.24 -6.65
C VAL A 82 5.71 3.61 -8.01
N ILE A 83 5.80 4.44 -9.06
CA ILE A 83 6.01 3.99 -10.44
C ILE A 83 7.34 3.24 -10.55
N GLU A 84 8.41 3.79 -9.98
CA GLU A 84 9.72 3.16 -10.01
C GLU A 84 9.75 1.84 -9.23
N ALA A 85 9.11 1.79 -8.05
CA ALA A 85 9.00 0.56 -7.27
C ALA A 85 8.27 -0.53 -8.06
N VAL A 86 7.15 -0.21 -8.71
CA VAL A 86 6.42 -1.18 -9.56
C VAL A 86 7.26 -1.65 -10.74
N LYS A 87 7.98 -0.75 -11.41
CA LYS A 87 8.89 -1.10 -12.52
C LYS A 87 10.03 -2.03 -12.10
N GLN A 88 10.51 -1.90 -10.86
CA GLN A 88 11.55 -2.79 -10.32
C GLN A 88 10.98 -4.12 -9.83
N VAL A 89 9.79 -4.12 -9.25
CA VAL A 89 9.13 -5.31 -8.69
C VAL A 89 8.57 -6.22 -9.78
N ASP A 90 7.80 -5.68 -10.73
CA ASP A 90 7.05 -6.50 -11.70
C ASP A 90 7.92 -7.48 -12.51
N PRO A 91 9.13 -7.12 -12.98
CA PRO A 91 10.01 -8.07 -13.68
C PRO A 91 10.54 -9.22 -12.82
N LEU A 92 10.51 -9.07 -11.48
CA LEU A 92 11.06 -10.03 -10.52
C LEU A 92 10.00 -10.98 -9.94
N VAL A 93 8.72 -10.66 -10.09
CA VAL A 93 7.65 -11.50 -9.57
C VAL A 93 7.24 -12.58 -10.57
N ASP A 94 6.71 -13.69 -10.02
CA ASP A 94 6.14 -14.75 -10.83
C ASP A 94 4.75 -14.40 -11.35
N LYS A 95 4.34 -15.03 -12.46
CA LYS A 95 2.96 -14.90 -12.96
C LYS A 95 1.97 -15.40 -11.90
N GLY A 96 1.07 -14.51 -11.49
CA GLY A 96 0.09 -14.80 -10.45
C GLY A 96 0.43 -14.25 -9.07
N THR A 97 1.66 -13.77 -8.85
CA THR A 97 1.99 -12.96 -7.66
C THR A 97 1.13 -11.71 -7.63
N LEU A 98 0.54 -11.41 -6.48
CA LEU A 98 -0.25 -10.21 -6.29
C LEU A 98 0.66 -9.03 -5.93
N ILE A 99 0.69 -7.99 -6.77
CA ILE A 99 1.34 -6.71 -6.48
C ILE A 99 0.30 -5.78 -5.87
N SER A 100 0.49 -5.39 -4.63
CA SER A 100 -0.43 -4.53 -3.89
C SER A 100 0.25 -3.21 -3.52
N VAL A 101 -0.28 -2.10 -4.00
CA VAL A 101 0.19 -0.76 -3.61
C VAL A 101 -0.61 -0.25 -2.43
N ILE A 102 0.12 0.19 -1.38
CA ILE A 102 -0.42 0.72 -0.13
C ILE A 102 -0.37 2.25 -0.11
N SER A 103 0.56 2.85 -0.82
CA SER A 103 0.81 4.30 -0.83
C SER A 103 -0.45 5.10 -1.19
N THR A 104 -0.70 6.19 -0.45
CA THR A 104 -1.84 7.07 -0.73
C THR A 104 -1.60 7.87 -2.01
N VAL A 105 -2.59 7.88 -2.90
CA VAL A 105 -2.57 8.63 -4.16
C VAL A 105 -3.91 9.30 -4.40
N LEU A 106 -3.98 10.25 -5.34
CA LEU A 106 -5.22 10.89 -5.77
C LEU A 106 -6.01 9.99 -6.75
N PRO A 107 -7.34 10.16 -6.83
CA PRO A 107 -8.19 9.37 -7.71
C PRO A 107 -7.73 9.38 -9.18
N GLY A 108 -7.69 8.20 -9.79
CA GLY A 108 -7.26 7.98 -11.18
C GLY A 108 -5.76 7.69 -11.36
N THR A 109 -4.94 7.84 -10.31
CA THR A 109 -3.49 7.65 -10.38
C THR A 109 -3.10 6.21 -10.69
N MET A 110 -3.72 5.22 -10.03
CA MET A 110 -3.36 3.81 -10.25
C MET A 110 -3.56 3.42 -11.70
N ARG A 111 -4.73 3.70 -12.28
CA ARG A 111 -5.03 3.36 -13.68
C ARG A 111 -4.16 4.11 -14.67
N ARG A 112 -3.94 5.41 -14.45
CA ARG A 112 -3.20 6.28 -15.36
C ARG A 112 -1.70 6.03 -15.32
N ASP A 113 -1.11 5.95 -14.11
CA ASP A 113 0.34 6.04 -13.94
C ASP A 113 1.01 4.75 -13.48
N VAL A 114 0.30 3.86 -12.75
CA VAL A 114 0.91 2.69 -12.11
C VAL A 114 0.65 1.40 -12.88
N VAL A 115 -0.61 1.08 -13.13
CA VAL A 115 -1.05 -0.16 -13.81
C VAL A 115 -0.40 -0.37 -15.19
N PRO A 116 -0.14 0.66 -16.01
CA PRO A 116 0.58 0.45 -17.29
C PRO A 116 1.95 -0.20 -17.16
N HIS A 117 2.55 -0.21 -15.98
CA HIS A 117 3.85 -0.82 -15.70
C HIS A 117 3.77 -2.25 -15.14
N VAL A 118 2.58 -2.75 -14.82
CA VAL A 118 2.36 -4.15 -14.38
C VAL A 118 2.16 -5.03 -15.61
N LYS A 119 3.04 -6.01 -15.79
CA LYS A 119 3.05 -6.91 -16.96
C LYS A 119 3.04 -8.39 -16.56
N ASN A 120 3.66 -8.73 -15.44
CA ASN A 120 3.82 -10.11 -14.97
C ASN A 120 2.90 -10.44 -13.79
N GLY A 121 2.86 -9.58 -12.77
CA GLY A 121 2.01 -9.78 -11.60
C GLY A 121 0.54 -9.43 -11.85
N LYS A 122 -0.30 -9.75 -10.87
CA LYS A 122 -1.66 -9.21 -10.76
C LYS A 122 -1.63 -7.96 -9.91
N PHE A 123 -2.46 -6.96 -10.21
CA PHE A 123 -2.43 -5.69 -9.52
C PHE A 123 -3.68 -5.46 -8.67
N ILE A 124 -3.46 -4.92 -7.47
CA ILE A 124 -4.51 -4.47 -6.56
C ILE A 124 -4.07 -3.20 -5.84
N TYR A 125 -5.01 -2.32 -5.51
CA TYR A 125 -4.76 -1.15 -4.68
C TYR A 125 -5.33 -1.38 -3.28
N ASN A 126 -4.50 -1.27 -2.24
CA ASN A 126 -4.92 -1.58 -0.87
C ASN A 126 -4.35 -0.56 0.11
N PRO A 127 -4.85 0.68 0.13
CA PRO A 127 -4.35 1.69 1.04
C PRO A 127 -4.71 1.40 2.50
N TYR A 128 -3.78 1.68 3.42
CA TYR A 128 -3.98 1.46 4.84
C TYR A 128 -4.62 2.66 5.55
N LEU A 129 -5.44 2.37 6.57
CA LEU A 129 -5.91 3.33 7.56
C LEU A 129 -5.04 3.19 8.81
N ILE A 130 -3.85 3.76 8.78
CA ILE A 130 -2.87 3.71 9.87
C ILE A 130 -2.35 5.11 10.19
N ALA A 131 -2.05 5.36 11.47
CA ALA A 131 -1.44 6.58 11.94
C ALA A 131 0.00 6.34 12.44
N GLN A 132 0.84 7.38 12.37
CA GLN A 132 2.17 7.30 12.97
C GLN A 132 2.05 7.13 14.49
N GLY A 133 2.76 6.13 15.02
CA GLY A 133 2.77 5.80 16.45
C GLY A 133 1.80 4.70 16.85
N THR A 134 0.79 4.38 16.04
CA THR A 134 -0.20 3.32 16.33
C THR A 134 -0.26 2.22 15.26
N VAL A 135 0.67 2.22 14.31
CA VAL A 135 0.67 1.33 13.13
C VAL A 135 0.37 -0.13 13.47
N LYS A 136 1.03 -0.69 14.48
CA LYS A 136 0.85 -2.10 14.87
C LYS A 136 -0.55 -2.38 15.41
N TRP A 137 -1.11 -1.44 16.16
CA TRP A 137 -2.47 -1.54 16.66
C TRP A 137 -3.49 -1.39 15.52
N ASP A 138 -3.31 -0.37 14.68
CA ASP A 138 -4.19 -0.08 13.54
C ASP A 138 -4.22 -1.25 12.54
N MET A 139 -3.09 -1.93 12.32
CA MET A 139 -3.01 -3.11 11.46
C MET A 139 -3.81 -4.29 11.99
N ARG A 140 -3.88 -4.47 13.32
CA ARG A 140 -4.67 -5.54 13.96
C ARG A 140 -6.13 -5.17 14.17
N ASN A 141 -6.40 -3.87 14.28
CA ASN A 141 -7.73 -3.33 14.60
C ASN A 141 -8.22 -2.30 13.58
N PRO A 142 -8.09 -2.53 12.27
CA PRO A 142 -8.47 -1.54 11.28
C PRO A 142 -9.98 -1.28 11.34
N GLU A 143 -10.39 -0.07 11.00
CA GLU A 143 -11.80 0.29 10.86
C GLU A 143 -12.43 -0.43 9.66
N MET A 144 -11.67 -0.54 8.57
CA MET A 144 -11.99 -1.29 7.37
C MET A 144 -10.72 -1.63 6.61
N ILE A 145 -10.79 -2.64 5.75
CA ILE A 145 -9.74 -2.96 4.77
C ILE A 145 -10.26 -2.56 3.39
N MET A 146 -9.60 -1.60 2.77
CA MET A 146 -9.97 -1.06 1.46
C MET A 146 -9.27 -1.80 0.34
N ILE A 147 -9.99 -2.25 -0.67
CA ILE A 147 -9.46 -3.05 -1.78
C ILE A 147 -9.97 -2.49 -3.10
N GLY A 148 -9.06 -1.92 -3.90
CA GLY A 148 -9.33 -1.44 -5.25
C GLY A 148 -8.95 -2.49 -6.29
N THR A 149 -9.91 -2.90 -7.10
CA THR A 149 -9.75 -3.78 -8.26
C THR A 149 -10.03 -3.03 -9.56
N GLU A 150 -9.79 -3.64 -10.69
CA GLU A 150 -10.01 -2.99 -11.99
C GLU A 150 -11.47 -2.61 -12.23
N ASN A 151 -12.39 -3.47 -11.84
CA ASN A 151 -13.82 -3.36 -12.09
C ASN A 151 -14.68 -3.22 -10.81
N GLY A 152 -14.06 -3.15 -9.63
CA GLY A 152 -14.76 -3.05 -8.36
C GLY A 152 -15.36 -4.37 -7.86
N GLU A 153 -15.01 -5.48 -8.48
CA GLU A 153 -15.55 -6.80 -8.12
C GLU A 153 -14.58 -7.59 -7.24
N THR A 154 -15.14 -8.48 -6.43
CA THR A 154 -14.37 -9.47 -5.67
C THR A 154 -13.91 -10.60 -6.59
N ASP A 155 -12.63 -10.92 -6.49
CA ASP A 155 -11.98 -11.98 -7.25
C ASP A 155 -10.96 -12.77 -6.41
N MET A 156 -10.14 -13.58 -7.04
CA MET A 156 -9.06 -14.30 -6.35
C MET A 156 -8.07 -13.36 -5.67
N SER A 157 -7.83 -12.15 -6.21
CA SER A 157 -6.90 -11.19 -5.63
C SER A 157 -7.43 -10.61 -4.32
N THR A 158 -8.73 -10.32 -4.25
CA THR A 158 -9.39 -9.88 -3.02
C THR A 158 -9.38 -10.97 -1.96
N HIS A 159 -9.59 -12.24 -2.36
CA HIS A 159 -9.49 -13.38 -1.46
C HIS A 159 -8.06 -13.59 -0.94
N MET A 160 -7.04 -13.40 -1.77
CA MET A 160 -5.65 -13.46 -1.30
C MET A 160 -5.35 -12.41 -0.23
N LEU A 161 -5.91 -11.20 -0.33
CA LEU A 161 -5.78 -10.19 0.72
C LEU A 161 -6.52 -10.56 1.99
N SER A 162 -7.68 -11.20 1.93
CA SER A 162 -8.31 -11.70 3.16
C SER A 162 -7.46 -12.77 3.85
N LEU A 163 -6.89 -13.71 3.11
CA LEU A 163 -5.94 -14.69 3.66
C LEU A 163 -4.67 -14.05 4.27
N LEU A 164 -4.27 -12.87 3.78
CA LEU A 164 -3.16 -12.11 4.32
C LEU A 164 -3.54 -11.42 5.63
N TYR A 165 -4.72 -10.79 5.71
CA TYR A 165 -5.08 -9.96 6.86
C TYR A 165 -5.81 -10.72 7.98
N ASP A 166 -6.73 -11.63 7.66
CA ASP A 166 -7.56 -12.32 8.66
C ASP A 166 -6.74 -12.91 9.83
N PRO A 167 -5.55 -13.52 9.60
CA PRO A 167 -4.77 -14.11 10.70
C PRO A 167 -4.18 -13.09 11.69
N ILE A 168 -4.06 -11.81 11.32
CA ILE A 168 -3.51 -10.74 12.17
C ILE A 168 -4.60 -9.89 12.83
N LEU A 169 -5.86 -9.98 12.39
CA LEU A 169 -6.96 -9.19 12.92
C LEU A 169 -7.35 -9.64 14.33
N GLU A 170 -7.55 -8.68 15.24
CA GLU A 170 -8.04 -8.90 16.61
C GLU A 170 -9.55 -8.71 16.75
N LYS A 171 -10.23 -8.23 15.68
CA LYS A 171 -11.67 -8.04 15.62
C LYS A 171 -12.20 -8.36 14.22
N GLU A 172 -13.50 -8.65 14.14
CA GLU A 172 -14.18 -8.70 12.85
C GLU A 172 -14.06 -7.36 12.14
N THR A 173 -13.58 -7.40 10.90
CA THR A 173 -13.31 -6.20 10.11
C THR A 173 -13.95 -6.33 8.75
N ARG A 174 -14.63 -5.29 8.29
CA ARG A 174 -15.26 -5.26 6.97
C ARG A 174 -14.21 -5.02 5.88
N TYR A 175 -14.45 -5.62 4.73
CA TYR A 175 -13.70 -5.38 3.50
C TYR A 175 -14.54 -4.51 2.58
N GLU A 176 -14.01 -3.34 2.20
CA GLU A 176 -14.62 -2.42 1.24
C GLU A 176 -13.96 -2.63 -0.12
N VAL A 177 -14.70 -3.20 -1.07
CA VAL A 177 -14.20 -3.47 -2.41
C VAL A 177 -14.85 -2.48 -3.40
N GLY A 178 -14.04 -1.88 -4.24
CA GLY A 178 -14.46 -0.96 -5.29
C GLY A 178 -13.46 -0.92 -6.44
N THR A 179 -13.71 -0.10 -7.43
CA THR A 179 -12.71 0.19 -8.46
C THR A 179 -11.49 0.88 -7.86
N TRP A 180 -10.37 0.89 -8.57
CA TRP A 180 -9.18 1.62 -8.11
C TRP A 180 -9.53 3.07 -7.76
N GLU A 181 -10.29 3.75 -8.63
CA GLU A 181 -10.68 5.14 -8.47
C GLU A 181 -11.60 5.38 -7.25
N GLU A 182 -12.53 4.47 -6.98
CA GLU A 182 -13.40 4.55 -5.80
C GLU A 182 -12.61 4.40 -4.52
N ILE A 183 -11.66 3.46 -4.47
CA ILE A 183 -10.83 3.25 -3.28
C ILE A 183 -9.80 4.36 -3.09
N GLU A 184 -9.23 4.92 -4.16
CA GLU A 184 -8.40 6.13 -4.10
C GLU A 184 -9.20 7.30 -3.52
N ALA A 185 -10.42 7.52 -4.01
CA ALA A 185 -11.32 8.57 -3.51
C ALA A 185 -11.71 8.32 -2.05
N LEU A 186 -12.09 7.09 -1.68
CA LEU A 186 -12.43 6.73 -0.31
C LEU A 186 -11.27 7.04 0.64
N LYS A 187 -10.05 6.65 0.29
CA LYS A 187 -8.85 6.92 1.09
C LYS A 187 -8.60 8.41 1.30
N VAL A 188 -8.69 9.22 0.24
CA VAL A 188 -8.44 10.66 0.30
C VAL A 188 -9.55 11.37 1.09
N PHE A 189 -10.81 11.05 0.83
CA PHE A 189 -11.94 11.64 1.54
C PHE A 189 -11.96 11.27 3.02
N TYR A 190 -11.61 10.02 3.37
CA TYR A 190 -11.48 9.60 4.75
C TYR A 190 -10.44 10.45 5.49
N ASN A 191 -9.25 10.64 4.92
CA ASN A 191 -8.20 11.48 5.51
C ASN A 191 -8.65 12.94 5.66
N THR A 192 -9.33 13.49 4.64
CA THR A 192 -9.85 14.87 4.66
C THR A 192 -10.93 15.03 5.73
N PHE A 193 -11.84 14.06 5.84
CA PHE A 193 -12.90 14.08 6.85
C PHE A 193 -12.33 14.07 8.28
N ILE A 194 -11.33 13.23 8.55
CA ILE A 194 -10.68 13.20 9.87
C ILE A 194 -10.01 14.54 10.15
N SER A 195 -9.27 15.11 9.20
CA SER A 195 -8.56 16.38 9.40
C SER A 195 -9.50 17.58 9.59
N THR A 196 -10.75 17.50 9.13
CA THR A 196 -11.75 18.55 9.35
C THR A 196 -12.51 18.41 10.69
N LYS A 197 -12.44 17.24 11.31
CA LYS A 197 -13.08 16.96 12.61
C LYS A 197 -12.22 17.32 13.82
N LEU A 198 -10.92 17.48 13.62
CA LEU A 198 -9.94 17.86 14.63
C LEU A 198 -9.84 19.37 14.75
#